data_f961d4adfd4ce2b84d001ba5278ae862
#
_entry.id   f961d4adfd4ce2b84d001ba5278ae862
#
_cell.length_a   1.000
_cell.length_b   1.000
_cell.length_c   1.000
_cell.angle_alpha   90.00
_cell.angle_beta   90.00
_cell.angle_gamma   90.00
#
_symmetry.space_group_name_H-M   'P 1'
#
loop_
_entity.id
_entity.type
_entity.pdbx_description
1 polymer ?
#
loop_
_entity_poly.entity_id
_entity_poly.type
_entity_poly.pdbx_seq_one_letter_code
_entity_poly.pdbx_strand_id
1 'polypeptide(L)'
;MKIRSVNAVILSCSSLLFALATGSSAFGQNPRLEIKQLDKLASKAAEVVDVTLDDSMLKLASKFVAADHDAESAEFQELVKNLKGVYVKSFEFDKEGEYSDADVEAIRSQLKSSAWSRMVGVRSKRDNELSEVYLMTEGATQKILGLAIIAAEPKELTVVNIVGPIDIDKLSALEGKMGIPRMDLEKNKQPKPSPGGQDEKK
;
A
#
# COMPACT_ATOMS: atom_id res chain seq x y z
N MET A 1 39.80 -42.13 -67.70
CA MET A 1 38.42 -42.46 -68.10
C MET A 1 37.46 -41.85 -67.08
N LYS A 2 36.53 -41.02 -67.59
CA LYS A 2 35.34 -40.42 -66.98
C LYS A 2 35.46 -39.43 -65.84
N ILE A 3 35.30 -38.19 -66.24
CA ILE A 3 34.85 -37.00 -65.60
C ILE A 3 33.41 -37.12 -65.08
N ARG A 4 33.10 -36.66 -63.93
CA ARG A 4 31.80 -36.09 -63.56
C ARG A 4 31.93 -35.11 -62.41
N SER A 5 31.95 -33.86 -62.69
CA SER A 5 30.92 -32.87 -62.48
C SER A 5 30.43 -32.79 -61.05
N VAL A 6 30.90 -31.78 -60.33
CA VAL A 6 30.40 -31.41 -58.99
C VAL A 6 29.65 -30.11 -59.14
N ASN A 7 28.33 -30.23 -59.02
CA ASN A 7 27.43 -29.05 -58.97
C ASN A 7 27.64 -28.31 -57.66
N ALA A 8 28.05 -27.07 -57.76
CA ALA A 8 28.04 -26.14 -56.67
C ALA A 8 26.60 -25.77 -56.29
N VAL A 9 26.16 -26.25 -55.16
CA VAL A 9 24.93 -25.79 -54.51
C VAL A 9 25.27 -24.63 -53.62
N ILE A 10 24.98 -23.43 -54.11
CA ILE A 10 25.04 -22.21 -53.30
C ILE A 10 23.80 -22.22 -52.40
N LEU A 11 23.95 -22.66 -51.17
CA LEU A 11 22.89 -22.46 -50.14
C LEU A 11 22.94 -21.03 -49.61
N SER A 12 22.05 -20.22 -50.15
CA SER A 12 21.74 -18.90 -49.61
C SER A 12 21.19 -19.06 -48.22
N CYS A 13 22.01 -18.81 -47.21
CA CYS A 13 21.60 -18.75 -45.81
C CYS A 13 20.93 -17.42 -45.56
N SER A 14 19.64 -17.38 -45.85
CA SER A 14 18.77 -16.26 -45.51
C SER A 14 18.60 -16.24 -44.00
N SER A 15 19.43 -15.45 -43.32
CA SER A 15 19.35 -15.18 -41.91
C SER A 15 18.10 -14.36 -41.61
N LEU A 16 17.01 -15.05 -41.31
CA LEU A 16 15.79 -14.45 -40.80
C LEU A 16 16.09 -13.99 -39.37
N LEU A 17 16.53 -12.74 -39.23
CA LEU A 17 16.57 -12.06 -37.93
C LEU A 17 15.14 -11.90 -37.46
N PHE A 18 14.66 -12.84 -36.68
CA PHE A 18 13.44 -12.72 -35.89
C PHE A 18 13.79 -11.83 -34.70
N ALA A 19 13.66 -10.51 -34.90
CA ALA A 19 13.70 -9.54 -33.82
C ALA A 19 12.50 -9.85 -32.90
N LEU A 20 12.75 -10.62 -31.81
CA LEU A 20 11.86 -10.64 -30.67
C LEU A 20 11.82 -9.23 -30.10
N ALA A 21 10.88 -8.43 -30.62
CA ALA A 21 10.42 -7.26 -29.90
C ALA A 21 9.77 -7.78 -28.60
N THR A 22 10.55 -7.95 -27.56
CA THR A 22 10.05 -8.02 -26.19
C THR A 22 9.47 -6.66 -25.89
N GLY A 23 8.24 -6.46 -26.36
CA GLY A 23 7.42 -5.38 -25.87
C GLY A 23 7.33 -5.55 -24.38
N SER A 24 8.14 -4.81 -23.64
CA SER A 24 7.90 -4.58 -22.21
C SER A 24 6.54 -3.94 -22.16
N SER A 25 5.50 -4.77 -21.96
CA SER A 25 4.21 -4.29 -21.55
C SER A 25 4.46 -3.52 -20.28
N ALA A 26 4.53 -2.20 -20.37
CA ALA A 26 4.39 -1.32 -19.24
C ALA A 26 2.95 -1.56 -18.76
N PHE A 27 2.73 -2.68 -18.05
CA PHE A 27 1.56 -2.84 -17.24
C PHE A 27 1.62 -1.68 -16.26
N GLY A 28 0.77 -0.69 -16.48
CA GLY A 28 0.59 0.41 -15.56
C GLY A 28 0.39 -0.22 -14.19
N GLN A 29 1.36 0.00 -13.31
CA GLN A 29 1.38 -0.62 -12.00
C GLN A 29 0.13 -0.14 -11.27
N ASN A 30 -0.77 -1.08 -10.97
CA ASN A 30 -2.03 -0.77 -10.30
C ASN A 30 -1.75 -0.60 -8.80
N PRO A 31 -1.94 0.60 -8.23
CA PRO A 31 -1.74 0.82 -6.80
C PRO A 31 -2.84 0.18 -5.94
N ARG A 32 -3.90 -0.38 -6.53
CA ARG A 32 -4.97 -1.07 -5.82
C ARG A 32 -4.55 -2.49 -5.45
N LEU A 33 -4.67 -2.81 -4.16
CA LEU A 33 -4.43 -4.15 -3.64
C LEU A 33 -5.70 -5.01 -3.71
N GLU A 34 -5.50 -6.30 -3.93
CA GLU A 34 -6.57 -7.30 -3.80
C GLU A 34 -6.69 -7.71 -2.32
N ILE A 35 -7.57 -7.02 -1.59
CA ILE A 35 -7.81 -7.29 -0.16
C ILE A 35 -9.02 -8.20 0.09
N LYS A 36 -9.80 -8.52 -0.95
CA LYS A 36 -10.97 -9.42 -0.85
C LYS A 36 -10.65 -10.82 -0.36
N GLN A 37 -9.41 -11.27 -0.55
CA GLN A 37 -8.95 -12.57 -0.04
C GLN A 37 -9.02 -12.69 1.48
N LEU A 38 -9.13 -11.55 2.20
CA LEU A 38 -9.33 -11.51 3.64
C LEU A 38 -10.80 -11.69 4.06
N ASP A 39 -11.77 -11.68 3.14
CA ASP A 39 -13.20 -11.80 3.45
C ASP A 39 -13.54 -13.08 4.20
N LYS A 40 -12.73 -14.14 4.01
CA LYS A 40 -12.86 -15.40 4.77
C LYS A 40 -12.70 -15.22 6.28
N LEU A 41 -12.06 -14.15 6.74
CA LEU A 41 -11.83 -13.85 8.16
C LEU A 41 -13.09 -13.28 8.82
N ALA A 42 -14.00 -12.70 8.05
CA ALA A 42 -15.22 -12.08 8.57
C ALA A 42 -16.10 -13.07 9.40
N SER A 43 -16.09 -14.35 9.04
CA SER A 43 -16.86 -15.37 9.77
C SER A 43 -16.30 -15.71 11.16
N LYS A 44 -15.07 -15.29 11.45
CA LYS A 44 -14.36 -15.54 12.71
C LYS A 44 -14.24 -14.28 13.56
N ALA A 45 -14.32 -13.10 12.94
CA ALA A 45 -14.15 -11.82 13.59
C ALA A 45 -15.37 -11.48 14.46
N ALA A 46 -15.12 -10.87 15.62
CA ALA A 46 -16.12 -10.29 16.48
C ALA A 46 -16.62 -8.95 15.91
N GLU A 47 -15.70 -8.18 15.31
CA GLU A 47 -16.01 -6.93 14.60
C GLU A 47 -15.31 -6.89 13.25
N VAL A 48 -16.02 -6.35 12.26
CA VAL A 48 -15.50 -6.18 10.89
C VAL A 48 -15.76 -4.76 10.42
N VAL A 49 -14.70 -4.07 10.02
CA VAL A 49 -14.80 -2.81 9.27
C VAL A 49 -14.42 -3.10 7.81
N ASP A 50 -15.34 -2.83 6.90
CA ASP A 50 -15.13 -2.98 5.45
C ASP A 50 -15.52 -1.70 4.75
N VAL A 51 -14.51 -0.91 4.35
CA VAL A 51 -14.69 0.35 3.63
C VAL A 51 -14.20 0.18 2.21
N THR A 52 -15.08 0.43 1.27
CA THR A 52 -14.76 0.46 -0.17
C THR A 52 -15.30 1.76 -0.77
N LEU A 53 -14.42 2.73 -0.94
CA LEU A 53 -14.72 3.99 -1.61
C LEU A 53 -13.93 4.06 -2.90
N ASP A 54 -14.60 3.83 -4.00
CA ASP A 54 -14.06 4.09 -5.34
C ASP A 54 -14.17 5.58 -5.71
N ASP A 55 -13.67 5.95 -6.89
CA ASP A 55 -13.71 7.33 -7.41
C ASP A 55 -15.13 7.94 -7.38
N SER A 56 -16.16 7.14 -7.66
CA SER A 56 -17.56 7.60 -7.66
C SER A 56 -18.06 7.86 -6.25
N MET A 57 -17.74 6.96 -5.32
CA MET A 57 -18.13 7.07 -3.92
C MET A 57 -17.37 8.20 -3.22
N LEU A 58 -16.09 8.41 -3.55
CA LEU A 58 -15.30 9.54 -3.04
C LEU A 58 -15.88 10.88 -3.49
N LYS A 59 -16.27 10.98 -4.76
CA LYS A 59 -16.95 12.18 -5.28
C LYS A 59 -18.30 12.43 -4.61
N LEU A 60 -19.02 11.37 -4.27
CA LEU A 60 -20.27 11.50 -3.53
C LEU A 60 -20.01 11.93 -2.08
N ALA A 61 -19.08 11.29 -1.39
CA ALA A 61 -18.69 11.62 -0.01
C ALA A 61 -18.24 13.08 0.11
N SER A 62 -17.43 13.58 -0.83
CA SER A 62 -16.98 14.97 -0.85
C SER A 62 -18.13 15.99 -0.92
N LYS A 63 -19.24 15.63 -1.59
CA LYS A 63 -20.43 16.51 -1.65
C LYS A 63 -21.19 16.57 -0.32
N PHE A 64 -21.24 15.45 0.42
CA PHE A 64 -21.88 15.45 1.75
C PHE A 64 -21.07 16.23 2.77
N VAL A 65 -19.75 16.08 2.75
CA VAL A 65 -18.85 16.84 3.63
C VAL A 65 -18.84 18.33 3.29
N ALA A 66 -19.10 18.71 2.02
CA ALA A 66 -19.21 20.10 1.60
C ALA A 66 -20.36 20.87 2.28
N ALA A 67 -21.32 20.17 2.87
CA ALA A 67 -22.44 20.79 3.59
C ALA A 67 -22.01 21.33 4.97
N ASP A 68 -20.96 20.80 5.56
CA ASP A 68 -20.37 21.27 6.81
C ASP A 68 -19.27 22.29 6.46
N HIS A 69 -19.56 23.58 6.58
CA HIS A 69 -18.68 24.68 6.17
C HIS A 69 -17.54 24.97 7.16
N ASP A 70 -16.94 23.96 7.77
CA ASP A 70 -15.78 24.11 8.64
C ASP A 70 -14.44 23.89 7.89
N ALA A 71 -13.33 24.32 8.50
CA ALA A 71 -12.01 24.22 7.90
C ALA A 71 -11.57 22.75 7.71
N GLU A 72 -11.98 21.86 8.60
CA GLU A 72 -11.66 20.43 8.54
C GLU A 72 -12.35 19.75 7.36
N SER A 73 -13.58 20.12 7.09
CA SER A 73 -14.35 19.67 5.92
C SER A 73 -13.71 20.11 4.61
N ALA A 74 -13.18 21.34 4.55
CA ALA A 74 -12.48 21.85 3.38
C ALA A 74 -11.16 21.10 3.10
N GLU A 75 -10.37 20.81 4.14
CA GLU A 75 -9.15 20.02 4.01
C GLU A 75 -9.44 18.60 3.55
N PHE A 76 -10.46 17.95 4.11
CA PHE A 76 -10.92 16.65 3.70
C PHE A 76 -11.33 16.61 2.24
N GLN A 77 -12.09 17.60 1.78
CA GLN A 77 -12.51 17.71 0.38
C GLN A 77 -11.32 17.82 -0.58
N GLU A 78 -10.34 18.66 -0.26
CA GLU A 78 -9.13 18.81 -1.07
C GLU A 78 -8.31 17.53 -1.14
N LEU A 79 -8.28 16.76 -0.03
CA LEU A 79 -7.59 15.50 0.01
C LEU A 79 -8.28 14.45 -0.88
N VAL A 80 -9.59 14.23 -0.70
CA VAL A 80 -10.32 13.18 -1.42
C VAL A 80 -10.55 13.49 -2.89
N LYS A 81 -10.50 14.75 -3.29
CA LYS A 81 -10.73 15.21 -4.67
C LYS A 81 -9.81 14.54 -5.69
N ASN A 82 -8.56 14.24 -5.29
CA ASN A 82 -7.54 13.66 -6.15
C ASN A 82 -7.40 12.14 -5.98
N LEU A 83 -8.01 11.57 -4.94
CA LEU A 83 -7.95 10.12 -4.72
C LEU A 83 -8.79 9.37 -5.75
N LYS A 84 -8.38 8.15 -6.03
CA LYS A 84 -9.05 7.20 -6.91
C LYS A 84 -9.76 6.09 -6.15
N GLY A 85 -9.38 5.89 -4.90
CA GLY A 85 -10.02 4.94 -4.02
C GLY A 85 -9.41 4.88 -2.63
N VAL A 86 -10.25 4.51 -1.67
CA VAL A 86 -9.86 4.16 -0.29
C VAL A 86 -10.50 2.83 0.04
N TYR A 87 -9.68 1.89 0.45
CA TYR A 87 -10.07 0.52 0.77
C TYR A 87 -9.53 0.17 2.14
N VAL A 88 -10.40 -0.19 3.06
CA VAL A 88 -10.02 -0.59 4.43
C VAL A 88 -10.70 -1.90 4.76
N LYS A 89 -9.94 -2.82 5.33
CA LYS A 89 -10.47 -4.00 6.00
C LYS A 89 -9.82 -4.11 7.36
N SER A 90 -10.64 -4.13 8.40
CA SER A 90 -10.21 -4.39 9.77
C SER A 90 -11.06 -5.52 10.35
N PHE A 91 -10.39 -6.41 11.04
CA PHE A 91 -11.00 -7.55 11.71
C PHE A 91 -10.51 -7.57 13.15
N GLU A 92 -11.44 -7.47 14.10
CA GLU A 92 -11.15 -7.67 15.50
C GLU A 92 -11.65 -9.07 15.92
N PHE A 93 -10.87 -9.81 16.69
CA PHE A 93 -11.12 -11.19 17.07
C PHE A 93 -11.22 -11.33 18.60
N ASP A 94 -12.10 -12.17 19.07
CA ASP A 94 -12.18 -12.48 20.49
C ASP A 94 -10.92 -13.18 21.03
N LYS A 95 -10.26 -13.96 20.18
CA LYS A 95 -9.09 -14.78 20.54
C LYS A 95 -7.92 -14.54 19.60
N GLU A 96 -6.72 -14.76 20.13
CA GLU A 96 -5.52 -14.79 19.32
C GLU A 96 -5.50 -16.01 18.39
N GLY A 97 -4.81 -15.87 17.23
CA GLY A 97 -4.59 -16.97 16.28
C GLY A 97 -5.77 -17.24 15.34
N GLU A 98 -6.79 -16.37 15.30
CA GLU A 98 -7.92 -16.51 14.37
C GLU A 98 -7.55 -16.15 12.94
N TYR A 99 -6.51 -15.36 12.74
CA TYR A 99 -5.85 -15.15 11.45
C TYR A 99 -4.39 -15.67 11.52
N SER A 100 -3.74 -15.80 10.39
CA SER A 100 -2.42 -16.41 10.26
C SER A 100 -1.43 -15.50 9.54
N ASP A 101 -0.13 -15.77 9.71
CA ASP A 101 0.94 -15.12 8.95
C ASP A 101 0.72 -15.26 7.43
N ALA A 102 0.08 -16.33 6.96
CA ALA A 102 -0.23 -16.52 5.56
C ALA A 102 -1.26 -15.48 5.04
N ASP A 103 -2.19 -15.04 5.88
CA ASP A 103 -3.17 -14.01 5.53
C ASP A 103 -2.47 -12.65 5.35
N VAL A 104 -1.55 -12.33 6.25
CA VAL A 104 -0.70 -11.13 6.15
C VAL A 104 0.22 -11.19 4.93
N GLU A 105 0.87 -12.35 4.69
CA GLU A 105 1.79 -12.53 3.56
C GLU A 105 1.07 -12.47 2.21
N ALA A 106 -0.19 -12.86 2.15
CA ALA A 106 -1.00 -12.74 0.95
C ALA A 106 -1.18 -11.26 0.50
N ILE A 107 -1.24 -10.33 1.44
CA ILE A 107 -1.23 -8.88 1.13
C ILE A 107 0.19 -8.42 0.84
N ARG A 108 1.14 -8.76 1.71
CA ARG A 108 2.55 -8.35 1.58
C ARG A 108 3.17 -8.78 0.25
N SER A 109 2.80 -9.93 -0.28
CA SER A 109 3.32 -10.44 -1.57
C SER A 109 3.02 -9.50 -2.73
N GLN A 110 1.90 -8.78 -2.71
CA GLN A 110 1.54 -7.80 -3.73
C GLN A 110 2.41 -6.53 -3.66
N LEU A 111 3.00 -6.24 -2.49
CA LEU A 111 3.84 -5.10 -2.22
C LEU A 111 5.34 -5.35 -2.49
N LYS A 112 5.70 -6.56 -2.96
CA LYS A 112 7.09 -6.91 -3.30
C LYS A 112 7.54 -6.41 -4.66
N SER A 113 6.65 -5.83 -5.46
CA SER A 113 7.03 -5.26 -6.76
C SER A 113 7.94 -4.04 -6.59
N SER A 114 8.77 -3.76 -7.60
CA SER A 114 9.69 -2.61 -7.59
C SER A 114 9.02 -1.25 -7.51
N ALA A 115 7.70 -1.19 -7.71
CA ALA A 115 6.91 0.03 -7.59
C ALA A 115 6.60 0.43 -6.16
N TRP A 116 6.54 -0.54 -5.26
CA TRP A 116 6.26 -0.32 -3.86
C TRP A 116 7.55 -0.23 -3.06
N SER A 117 7.66 0.78 -2.24
CA SER A 117 8.77 0.95 -1.29
C SER A 117 8.22 0.93 0.13
N ARG A 118 8.80 0.07 0.98
CA ARG A 118 8.46 0.06 2.39
C ARG A 118 9.13 1.23 3.09
N MET A 119 8.34 2.15 3.61
CA MET A 119 8.81 3.35 4.33
C MET A 119 8.97 3.08 5.82
N VAL A 120 8.03 2.35 6.41
CA VAL A 120 8.04 2.01 7.82
C VAL A 120 7.88 0.50 7.97
N GLY A 121 8.59 -0.08 8.90
CA GLY A 121 8.43 -1.47 9.30
C GLY A 121 8.77 -1.59 10.78
N VAL A 122 7.77 -1.85 11.60
CA VAL A 122 7.89 -2.12 13.03
C VAL A 122 7.47 -3.55 13.28
N ARG A 123 8.24 -4.27 14.08
CA ARG A 123 7.90 -5.62 14.51
C ARG A 123 8.27 -5.80 15.97
N SER A 124 7.28 -6.07 16.82
CA SER A 124 7.48 -6.51 18.19
C SER A 124 7.30 -8.03 18.26
N LYS A 125 8.38 -8.72 18.65
CA LYS A 125 8.29 -10.17 18.92
C LYS A 125 7.69 -10.47 20.30
N ARG A 126 7.78 -9.49 21.21
CA ARG A 126 7.23 -9.62 22.54
C ARG A 126 5.72 -9.59 22.53
N ASP A 127 5.18 -8.63 21.79
CA ASP A 127 3.75 -8.34 21.75
C ASP A 127 3.08 -9.00 20.55
N ASN A 128 3.87 -9.66 19.69
CA ASN A 128 3.45 -10.27 18.43
C ASN A 128 2.76 -9.27 17.49
N GLU A 129 3.32 -8.06 17.40
CA GLU A 129 2.78 -6.96 16.61
C GLU A 129 3.64 -6.70 15.37
N LEU A 130 2.99 -6.28 14.31
CA LEU A 130 3.58 -5.85 13.07
C LEU A 130 2.87 -4.59 12.57
N SER A 131 3.64 -3.58 12.17
CA SER A 131 3.12 -2.42 11.44
C SER A 131 4.04 -2.11 10.27
N GLU A 132 3.51 -2.07 9.07
CA GLU A 132 4.24 -1.79 7.85
C GLU A 132 3.50 -0.74 7.02
N VAL A 133 4.25 0.25 6.51
CA VAL A 133 3.74 1.29 5.61
C VAL A 133 4.53 1.24 4.31
N TYR A 134 3.81 1.19 3.21
CA TYR A 134 4.36 1.14 1.86
C TYR A 134 3.83 2.30 1.03
N LEU A 135 4.70 2.87 0.19
CA LEU A 135 4.34 3.87 -0.80
C LEU A 135 4.65 3.35 -2.20
N MET A 136 3.73 3.60 -3.13
CA MET A 136 3.98 3.48 -4.56
C MET A 136 4.22 4.85 -5.13
N THR A 137 5.36 5.05 -5.81
CA THR A 137 5.72 6.32 -6.43
C THR A 137 5.79 6.20 -7.94
N GLU A 138 5.44 7.27 -8.64
CA GLU A 138 5.62 7.38 -10.08
C GLU A 138 7.07 7.77 -10.39
N GLY A 139 7.88 6.82 -10.84
CA GLY A 139 9.22 6.99 -11.41
C GLY A 139 9.93 8.31 -11.10
N ALA A 140 10.12 9.14 -12.14
CA ALA A 140 10.90 10.38 -12.04
C ALA A 140 10.22 11.53 -11.28
N THR A 141 8.90 11.54 -11.16
CA THR A 141 8.16 12.66 -10.53
C THR A 141 8.08 12.52 -9.02
N GLN A 142 8.39 11.35 -8.46
CA GLN A 142 8.25 11.01 -7.06
C GLN A 142 6.82 11.23 -6.52
N LYS A 143 5.85 11.38 -7.42
CA LYS A 143 4.44 11.51 -7.05
C LYS A 143 3.95 10.21 -6.45
N ILE A 144 3.30 10.29 -5.29
CA ILE A 144 2.76 9.11 -4.63
C ILE A 144 1.45 8.75 -5.29
N LEU A 145 1.35 7.53 -5.79
CA LEU A 145 0.17 6.98 -6.46
C LEU A 145 -0.59 5.99 -5.60
N GLY A 146 0.02 5.50 -4.55
CA GLY A 146 -0.58 4.54 -3.64
C GLY A 146 0.07 4.52 -2.28
N LEU A 147 -0.73 4.30 -1.26
CA LEU A 147 -0.33 4.02 0.11
C LEU A 147 -0.94 2.68 0.52
N ALA A 148 -0.15 1.86 1.18
CA ALA A 148 -0.65 0.65 1.83
C ALA A 148 -0.14 0.58 3.27
N ILE A 149 -1.04 0.23 4.19
CA ILE A 149 -0.71 0.01 5.60
C ILE A 149 -1.16 -1.41 5.94
N ILE A 150 -0.31 -2.13 6.64
CA ILE A 150 -0.62 -3.42 7.25
C ILE A 150 -0.33 -3.28 8.74
N ALA A 151 -1.35 -3.39 9.57
CA ALA A 151 -1.23 -3.50 11.01
C ALA A 151 -1.78 -4.88 11.44
N ALA A 152 -0.95 -5.64 12.14
CA ALA A 152 -1.29 -6.99 12.58
C ALA A 152 -0.89 -7.12 14.05
N GLU A 153 -1.88 -7.34 14.88
CA GLU A 153 -1.79 -7.52 16.33
C GLU A 153 -2.39 -8.89 16.69
N PRO A 154 -2.17 -9.45 17.89
CA PRO A 154 -2.64 -10.79 18.24
C PRO A 154 -4.13 -11.03 18.01
N LYS A 155 -4.95 -9.99 18.13
CA LYS A 155 -6.40 -10.02 17.98
C LYS A 155 -6.96 -9.06 16.95
N GLU A 156 -6.12 -8.39 16.18
CA GLU A 156 -6.56 -7.44 15.15
C GLU A 156 -5.70 -7.56 13.89
N LEU A 157 -6.37 -7.53 12.75
CA LEU A 157 -5.72 -7.38 11.45
C LEU A 157 -6.37 -6.25 10.68
N THR A 158 -5.61 -5.18 10.44
CA THR A 158 -6.06 -4.04 9.65
C THR A 158 -5.20 -3.88 8.40
N VAL A 159 -5.85 -3.72 7.26
CA VAL A 159 -5.24 -3.39 5.98
C VAL A 159 -5.91 -2.16 5.39
N VAL A 160 -5.10 -1.15 5.09
CA VAL A 160 -5.53 0.08 4.41
C VAL A 160 -4.83 0.18 3.06
N ASN A 161 -5.57 0.52 2.02
CA ASN A 161 -5.00 0.86 0.72
C ASN A 161 -5.65 2.12 0.18
N ILE A 162 -4.84 3.17 -0.01
CA ILE A 162 -5.26 4.44 -0.60
C ILE A 162 -4.65 4.54 -1.99
N VAL A 163 -5.47 4.86 -2.98
CA VAL A 163 -5.11 4.90 -4.40
C VAL A 163 -5.34 6.29 -4.95
N GLY A 164 -4.37 6.81 -5.69
CA GLY A 164 -4.44 8.10 -6.36
C GLY A 164 -3.26 9.00 -5.99
N PRO A 165 -3.20 10.20 -6.57
CA PRO A 165 -2.23 11.20 -6.15
C PRO A 165 -2.43 11.57 -4.68
N ILE A 166 -1.45 11.22 -3.86
CA ILE A 166 -1.50 11.40 -2.42
C ILE A 166 -0.54 12.52 -2.02
N ASP A 167 -1.07 13.48 -1.27
CA ASP A 167 -0.29 14.50 -0.59
C ASP A 167 -0.09 14.04 0.86
N ILE A 168 1.16 13.70 1.21
CA ILE A 168 1.47 13.18 2.54
C ILE A 168 1.19 14.20 3.65
N ASP A 169 1.43 15.48 3.37
CA ASP A 169 1.22 16.53 4.37
C ASP A 169 -0.25 16.65 4.77
N LYS A 170 -1.15 16.22 3.87
CA LYS A 170 -2.60 16.20 4.09
C LYS A 170 -3.13 14.88 4.64
N LEU A 171 -2.32 13.82 4.65
CA LEU A 171 -2.76 12.50 5.15
C LEU A 171 -3.08 12.50 6.65
N SER A 172 -2.44 13.37 7.44
CA SER A 172 -2.73 13.51 8.86
C SER A 172 -4.20 13.87 9.13
N ALA A 173 -4.86 14.55 8.19
CA ALA A 173 -6.28 14.87 8.28
C ALA A 173 -7.20 13.64 8.15
N LEU A 174 -6.69 12.49 7.67
CA LEU A 174 -7.44 11.22 7.56
C LEU A 174 -7.24 10.31 8.78
N GLU A 175 -6.26 10.58 9.63
CA GLU A 175 -5.99 9.75 10.80
C GLU A 175 -7.19 9.73 11.75
N GLY A 176 -7.59 8.54 12.17
CA GLY A 176 -8.73 8.33 13.04
C GLY A 176 -10.09 8.51 12.36
N LYS A 177 -10.12 8.75 11.03
CA LYS A 177 -11.34 8.81 10.22
C LYS A 177 -11.41 7.61 9.29
N MET A 178 -12.61 7.18 8.93
CA MET A 178 -12.88 6.12 7.96
C MET A 178 -12.17 4.79 8.26
N GLY A 179 -11.90 4.48 9.53
CA GLY A 179 -11.20 3.24 9.92
C GLY A 179 -9.69 3.27 9.69
N ILE A 180 -9.11 4.43 9.38
CA ILE A 180 -7.65 4.58 9.23
C ILE A 180 -7.03 4.73 10.62
N PRO A 181 -6.12 3.83 11.05
CA PRO A 181 -5.43 3.94 12.34
C PRO A 181 -4.66 5.27 12.43
N ARG A 182 -4.53 5.82 13.63
CA ARG A 182 -3.65 6.97 13.85
C ARG A 182 -2.20 6.52 13.66
N MET A 183 -1.55 7.13 12.70
CA MET A 183 -0.13 6.93 12.46
C MET A 183 0.66 7.96 13.26
N ASP A 184 1.16 7.59 14.43
CA ASP A 184 2.02 8.45 15.28
C ASP A 184 3.37 8.74 14.57
N LEU A 185 3.35 9.34 13.41
CA LEU A 185 4.55 9.69 12.63
C LEU A 185 5.40 10.76 13.33
N GLU A 186 4.83 11.48 14.30
CA GLU A 186 5.52 12.57 14.99
C GLU A 186 6.22 12.17 16.28
N LYS A 187 5.97 10.99 16.85
CA LYS A 187 6.61 10.59 18.13
C LYS A 187 8.13 10.41 18.08
N ASN A 188 8.74 10.50 16.92
CA ASN A 188 10.18 10.27 16.76
C ASN A 188 11.03 11.56 16.70
N LYS A 189 10.47 12.75 17.03
CA LYS A 189 11.16 14.03 16.85
C LYS A 189 11.75 14.67 18.10
N GLN A 190 11.68 14.08 19.30
CA GLN A 190 12.53 14.59 20.43
C GLN A 190 12.82 13.52 21.47
N PRO A 191 14.10 13.26 21.81
CA PRO A 191 14.45 12.66 23.07
C PRO A 191 14.07 13.65 24.17
N LYS A 192 13.20 13.24 25.08
CA LYS A 192 12.87 14.01 26.29
C LYS A 192 14.17 14.32 27.03
N PRO A 193 14.49 15.59 27.37
CA PRO A 193 15.63 15.87 28.23
C PRO A 193 15.35 15.24 29.57
N SER A 194 16.31 14.44 30.05
CA SER A 194 16.34 13.93 31.44
C SER A 194 16.23 15.09 32.40
N PRO A 195 15.41 15.01 33.44
CA PRO A 195 15.43 16.00 34.52
C PRO A 195 16.79 15.88 35.22
N GLY A 196 17.63 16.88 35.00
CA GLY A 196 18.91 17.04 35.67
C GLY A 196 18.69 17.05 37.16
N GLY A 197 19.44 16.20 37.85
CA GLY A 197 19.53 16.21 39.31
C GLY A 197 19.95 17.58 39.82
N GLN A 198 19.17 18.11 40.70
CA GLN A 198 19.59 19.22 41.54
C GLN A 198 20.49 18.62 42.62
N ASP A 199 21.80 18.90 42.52
CA ASP A 199 22.72 18.72 43.59
C ASP A 199 22.36 19.69 44.73
N GLU A 200 21.89 19.16 45.81
CA GLU A 200 21.86 19.81 47.10
C GLU A 200 23.30 20.12 47.51
N LYS A 201 23.67 21.39 47.59
CA LYS A 201 24.77 21.89 48.41
C LYS A 201 24.20 22.77 49.50
N LYS A 202 24.37 22.25 50.66
CA LYS A 202 24.45 22.75 51.99
C LYS A 202 24.85 24.22 52.11
#